data_f89158d821763da635ed50f6b1c2bf99
#
_entry.id   f89158d821763da635ed50f6b1c2bf99
#
_cell.length_a   1.000
_cell.length_b   1.000
_cell.length_c   1.000
_cell.angle_alpha   90.00
_cell.angle_beta   90.00
_cell.angle_gamma   90.00
#
_symmetry.space_group_name_H-M   'P 1'
#
loop_
_entity.id
_entity.type
_entity.pdbx_description
1 polymer ?
#
loop_
_entity_poly.entity_id
_entity_poly.type
_entity_poly.pdbx_seq_one_letter_code
_entity_poly.pdbx_strand_id
1 'polypeptide(L)'
;MPNDRMGDIPGEYREQHLAFLEQYRKLESERKRLGLIGLKAHVLSTLERNPALVELAQGKMDGALSFFTGSNSFIIESMEELQMPQIDKVKMLVRELLGGDISGHADDHVERVALLAERFASECSEPVDLQEVLLTAWLHDVDDYKLVGKEQAEKLENAKRIMVQAGVAGNLEKAVLENVAVIGYSKRLSSKQPQRLAGQLVSDADMCDAIGAVGIERALVYACHHGGRIFDPKVWPNVDLAAHEYNADGNTHDTDGFINHFFEKLLKLKGLMLTEPGRIEAKNRQQIMVDFLRHYFREKNAPEWSEFLEEYLRR
;
A
#
# COMPACT_ATOMS: atom_id res chain seq x y z
N MET A 1 -21.47 24.13 19.11
CA MET A 1 -21.87 25.49 18.70
C MET A 1 -20.75 26.42 19.10
N PRO A 2 -20.03 27.09 18.18
CA PRO A 2 -19.11 28.13 18.56
C PRO A 2 -19.93 29.26 19.21
N ASN A 3 -19.46 29.73 20.40
CA ASN A 3 -20.09 30.80 21.12
C ASN A 3 -20.01 32.09 20.30
N ASP A 4 -21.14 32.64 19.93
CA ASP A 4 -21.29 33.94 19.23
C ASP A 4 -20.83 35.11 20.10
N ARG A 5 -19.54 35.22 20.40
CA ARG A 5 -18.96 36.43 20.97
C ARG A 5 -18.56 37.40 19.84
N MET A 6 -19.56 37.87 19.08
CA MET A 6 -19.37 38.89 18.05
C MET A 6 -18.79 40.23 18.56
N GLY A 7 -18.81 40.47 19.88
CA GLY A 7 -18.32 41.71 20.48
C GLY A 7 -16.80 41.88 20.45
N ASP A 8 -16.04 40.80 20.34
CA ASP A 8 -14.59 40.82 20.48
C ASP A 8 -13.84 40.88 19.12
N ILE A 9 -14.56 40.90 18.00
CA ILE A 9 -13.97 40.95 16.66
C ILE A 9 -13.84 42.41 16.21
N PRO A 10 -12.62 42.91 15.86
CA PRO A 10 -12.44 44.23 15.29
C PRO A 10 -13.35 44.46 14.08
N GLY A 11 -13.97 45.65 13.97
CA GLY A 11 -14.99 45.95 13.00
C GLY A 11 -14.58 45.68 11.54
N GLU A 12 -13.30 45.89 11.22
CA GLU A 12 -12.70 45.65 9.91
C GLU A 12 -12.67 44.17 9.49
N TYR A 13 -12.79 43.24 10.43
CA TYR A 13 -12.79 41.77 10.16
C TYR A 13 -14.18 41.13 10.28
N ARG A 14 -15.21 41.87 10.67
CA ARG A 14 -16.54 41.36 10.98
C ARG A 14 -17.24 40.79 9.78
N GLU A 15 -17.16 41.43 8.61
CA GLU A 15 -17.76 40.95 7.36
C GLU A 15 -17.07 39.68 6.87
N GLN A 16 -15.73 39.62 6.97
CA GLN A 16 -14.95 38.46 6.60
C GLN A 16 -15.24 37.25 7.52
N HIS A 17 -15.43 37.52 8.80
CA HIS A 17 -15.81 36.50 9.78
C HIS A 17 -17.22 35.96 9.53
N LEU A 18 -18.17 36.82 9.18
CA LEU A 18 -19.54 36.38 8.82
C LEU A 18 -19.55 35.51 7.54
N ALA A 19 -18.80 35.91 6.53
CA ALA A 19 -18.65 35.13 5.30
C ALA A 19 -18.01 33.76 5.56
N PHE A 20 -17.02 33.70 6.46
CA PHE A 20 -16.40 32.46 6.90
C PHE A 20 -17.40 31.56 7.64
N LEU A 21 -18.17 32.08 8.59
CA LEU A 21 -19.19 31.33 9.33
C LEU A 21 -20.30 30.78 8.42
N GLU A 22 -20.67 31.54 7.40
CA GLU A 22 -21.67 31.08 6.41
C GLU A 22 -21.15 29.94 5.56
N GLN A 23 -19.90 30.02 5.09
CA GLN A 23 -19.24 28.93 4.39
C GLN A 23 -19.04 27.70 5.28
N TYR A 24 -18.65 27.88 6.53
CA TYR A 24 -18.53 26.82 7.51
C TYR A 24 -19.85 26.08 7.74
N ARG A 25 -20.96 26.79 7.92
CA ARG A 25 -22.30 26.20 8.05
C ARG A 25 -22.71 25.38 6.81
N LYS A 26 -22.34 25.86 5.63
CA LYS A 26 -22.56 25.16 4.36
C LYS A 26 -21.72 23.88 4.30
N LEU A 27 -20.46 23.93 4.68
CA LEU A 27 -19.58 22.77 4.77
C LEU A 27 -20.07 21.73 5.80
N GLU A 28 -20.54 22.20 6.96
CA GLU A 28 -21.09 21.32 8.00
C GLU A 28 -22.39 20.63 7.55
N SER A 29 -23.21 21.31 6.76
CA SER A 29 -24.40 20.75 6.13
C SER A 29 -24.03 19.68 5.08
N GLU A 30 -22.99 19.92 4.29
CA GLU A 30 -22.48 18.95 3.31
C GLU A 30 -21.78 17.76 3.97
N ARG A 31 -21.13 17.95 5.13
CA ARG A 31 -20.58 16.87 5.95
C ARG A 31 -21.59 15.77 6.26
N LYS A 32 -22.81 16.17 6.62
CA LYS A 32 -23.90 15.21 6.90
C LYS A 32 -24.36 14.46 5.66
N ARG A 33 -24.16 15.03 4.48
CA ARG A 33 -24.57 14.47 3.19
C ARG A 33 -23.53 13.54 2.56
N LEU A 34 -22.25 13.86 2.67
CA LEU A 34 -21.17 13.21 1.92
C LEU A 34 -20.34 12.21 2.76
N GLY A 35 -20.52 12.20 4.09
CA GLY A 35 -19.63 11.48 5.00
C GLY A 35 -18.25 12.16 5.14
N LEU A 36 -17.40 11.62 6.03
CA LEU A 36 -16.14 12.29 6.43
C LEU A 36 -15.15 12.45 5.27
N ILE A 37 -15.03 11.42 4.42
CA ILE A 37 -14.10 11.40 3.26
C ILE A 37 -14.53 12.39 2.18
N GLY A 38 -15.82 12.43 1.86
CA GLY A 38 -16.36 13.37 0.86
C GLY A 38 -16.24 14.82 1.31
N LEU A 39 -16.34 15.10 2.62
CA LEU A 39 -16.15 16.44 3.16
C LEU A 39 -14.70 16.90 3.03
N LYS A 40 -13.74 16.06 3.35
CA LYS A 40 -12.31 16.41 3.28
C LYS A 40 -11.94 16.80 1.85
N ALA A 41 -12.37 16.00 0.86
CA ALA A 41 -12.20 16.30 -0.56
C ALA A 41 -12.89 17.61 -0.98
N HIS A 42 -14.07 17.90 -0.44
CA HIS A 42 -14.80 19.14 -0.75
C HIS A 42 -14.14 20.38 -0.14
N VAL A 43 -13.66 20.29 1.10
CA VAL A 43 -12.90 21.36 1.76
C VAL A 43 -11.62 21.67 1.00
N LEU A 44 -10.82 20.66 0.66
CA LEU A 44 -9.61 20.80 -0.13
C LEU A 44 -9.88 21.47 -1.47
N SER A 45 -10.88 21.00 -2.21
CA SER A 45 -11.29 21.60 -3.49
C SER A 45 -11.81 23.04 -3.35
N THR A 46 -12.40 23.40 -2.22
CA THR A 46 -12.90 24.75 -1.95
C THR A 46 -11.74 25.70 -1.62
N LEU A 47 -10.76 25.24 -0.85
CA LEU A 47 -9.56 26.00 -0.52
C LEU A 47 -8.70 26.22 -1.78
N GLU A 48 -8.51 25.19 -2.62
CA GLU A 48 -7.79 25.31 -3.90
C GLU A 48 -8.40 26.34 -4.85
N ARG A 49 -9.74 26.45 -4.88
CA ARG A 49 -10.45 27.41 -5.73
C ARG A 49 -10.52 28.82 -5.14
N ASN A 50 -10.12 29.03 -3.88
CA ASN A 50 -10.16 30.30 -3.18
C ASN A 50 -8.81 30.62 -2.51
N PRO A 51 -7.78 31.03 -3.28
CA PRO A 51 -6.48 31.40 -2.74
C PRO A 51 -6.56 32.47 -1.64
N ALA A 52 -7.54 33.37 -1.72
CA ALA A 52 -7.78 34.38 -0.71
C ALA A 52 -8.18 33.80 0.66
N LEU A 53 -8.82 32.64 0.71
CA LEU A 53 -9.11 31.95 1.97
C LEU A 53 -7.85 31.31 2.56
N VAL A 54 -6.95 30.82 1.71
CA VAL A 54 -5.65 30.28 2.12
C VAL A 54 -4.76 31.40 2.67
N GLU A 55 -4.66 32.53 1.96
CA GLU A 55 -3.92 33.73 2.42
C GLU A 55 -4.50 34.30 3.71
N LEU A 56 -5.82 34.35 3.84
CA LEU A 56 -6.51 34.83 5.04
C LEU A 56 -6.18 33.95 6.25
N ALA A 57 -6.13 32.64 6.06
CA ALA A 57 -5.80 31.69 7.11
C ALA A 57 -4.29 31.72 7.44
N GLN A 58 -3.40 31.84 6.44
CA GLN A 58 -1.95 31.96 6.63
C GLN A 58 -1.53 33.29 7.23
N GLY A 59 -2.10 34.41 6.77
CA GLY A 59 -1.70 35.76 7.21
C GLY A 59 -2.15 36.15 8.62
N LYS A 60 -3.00 35.35 9.28
CA LYS A 60 -3.59 35.66 10.59
C LYS A 60 -3.34 34.58 11.63
N MET A 61 -2.51 33.57 11.35
CA MET A 61 -2.23 32.51 12.32
C MET A 61 -1.66 33.00 13.64
N ASP A 62 -0.89 34.09 13.66
CA ASP A 62 -0.26 34.62 14.88
C ASP A 62 -1.20 35.38 15.80
N GLY A 63 -2.34 35.85 15.31
CA GLY A 63 -3.29 36.65 16.12
C GLY A 63 -4.69 36.06 16.28
N ALA A 64 -5.15 35.27 15.33
CA ALA A 64 -6.53 34.74 15.29
C ALA A 64 -6.67 33.31 15.85
N LEU A 65 -5.59 32.58 16.06
CA LEU A 65 -5.60 31.23 16.63
C LEU A 65 -6.24 31.15 18.01
N SER A 66 -6.17 32.22 18.81
CA SER A 66 -6.79 32.26 20.14
C SER A 66 -8.32 32.32 20.10
N PHE A 67 -8.93 32.80 19.01
CA PHE A 67 -10.38 32.93 18.88
C PHE A 67 -11.08 31.68 18.37
N PHE A 68 -10.33 30.71 17.80
CA PHE A 68 -10.86 29.57 17.07
C PHE A 68 -10.61 28.21 17.74
N THR A 69 -10.27 28.18 19.02
CA THR A 69 -10.05 26.95 19.77
C THR A 69 -11.35 26.15 19.95
N GLY A 70 -11.63 25.22 19.10
CA GLY A 70 -12.73 24.24 19.23
C GLY A 70 -13.29 23.71 17.91
N SER A 71 -13.23 24.48 16.83
CA SER A 71 -13.78 24.06 15.53
C SER A 71 -12.75 24.07 14.40
N ASN A 72 -11.51 24.46 14.70
CA ASN A 72 -10.49 24.79 13.71
C ASN A 72 -9.49 23.68 13.43
N SER A 73 -9.42 22.61 14.24
CA SER A 73 -8.51 21.50 13.96
C SER A 73 -8.68 20.99 12.54
N PHE A 74 -9.92 20.87 12.10
CA PHE A 74 -10.25 20.35 10.75
C PHE A 74 -9.78 21.29 9.61
N ILE A 75 -9.89 22.61 9.76
CA ILE A 75 -9.44 23.57 8.72
C ILE A 75 -7.92 23.65 8.71
N ILE A 76 -7.29 23.69 9.88
CA ILE A 76 -5.82 23.69 10.02
C ILE A 76 -5.25 22.40 9.46
N GLU A 77 -5.79 21.24 9.83
CA GLU A 77 -5.42 19.93 9.27
C GLU A 77 -5.59 19.90 7.74
N SER A 78 -6.69 20.48 7.21
CA SER A 78 -6.93 20.55 5.77
C SER A 78 -5.94 21.47 5.05
N MET A 79 -5.48 22.54 5.71
CA MET A 79 -4.46 23.46 5.16
C MET A 79 -3.07 22.86 5.19
N GLU A 80 -2.71 22.17 6.27
CA GLU A 80 -1.47 21.40 6.36
C GLU A 80 -1.44 20.33 5.26
N GLU A 81 -2.56 19.66 5.01
CA GLU A 81 -2.72 18.68 3.94
C GLU A 81 -2.53 19.30 2.54
N LEU A 82 -3.00 20.53 2.29
CA LEU A 82 -2.78 21.24 1.01
C LEU A 82 -1.29 21.54 0.74
N GLN A 83 -0.52 21.80 1.78
CA GLN A 83 0.92 22.10 1.67
C GLN A 83 1.79 20.83 1.68
N MET A 84 1.19 19.67 1.94
CA MET A 84 1.89 18.40 2.02
C MET A 84 2.40 17.97 0.65
N PRO A 85 3.63 17.41 0.54
CA PRO A 85 4.12 16.80 -0.69
C PRO A 85 3.17 15.73 -1.22
N GLN A 86 3.07 15.58 -2.54
CA GLN A 86 2.17 14.61 -3.18
C GLN A 86 2.32 13.19 -2.62
N ILE A 87 3.55 12.75 -2.39
CA ILE A 87 3.82 11.43 -1.84
C ILE A 87 3.27 11.25 -0.43
N ASP A 88 3.34 12.27 0.41
CA ASP A 88 2.84 12.19 1.79
C ASP A 88 1.32 12.19 1.84
N LYS A 89 0.67 12.90 0.91
CA LYS A 89 -0.79 12.79 0.69
C LYS A 89 -1.18 11.38 0.28
N VAL A 90 -0.44 10.76 -0.65
CA VAL A 90 -0.70 9.37 -1.06
C VAL A 90 -0.54 8.43 0.11
N LYS A 91 0.55 8.53 0.90
CA LYS A 91 0.77 7.71 2.10
C LYS A 91 -0.39 7.81 3.08
N MET A 92 -0.86 9.02 3.35
CA MET A 92 -1.98 9.26 4.25
C MET A 92 -3.27 8.59 3.74
N LEU A 93 -3.62 8.81 2.48
CA LEU A 93 -4.83 8.25 1.86
C LEU A 93 -4.79 6.72 1.76
N VAL A 94 -3.62 6.15 1.49
CA VAL A 94 -3.43 4.69 1.46
C VAL A 94 -3.59 4.10 2.86
N ARG A 95 -2.97 4.69 3.89
CA ARG A 95 -3.16 4.24 5.29
C ARG A 95 -4.61 4.35 5.76
N GLU A 96 -5.32 5.41 5.36
CA GLU A 96 -6.74 5.55 5.65
C GLU A 96 -7.59 4.45 4.97
N LEU A 97 -7.24 4.07 3.74
CA LEU A 97 -7.94 3.03 3.00
C LEU A 97 -7.65 1.63 3.56
N LEU A 98 -6.38 1.33 3.88
CA LEU A 98 -5.93 -0.01 4.24
C LEU A 98 -5.86 -0.24 5.76
N GLY A 99 -5.81 0.80 6.58
CA GLY A 99 -5.60 0.73 8.03
C GLY A 99 -6.72 0.11 8.86
N GLY A 100 -7.76 -0.43 8.22
CA GLY A 100 -8.83 -1.21 8.85
C GLY A 100 -8.66 -2.73 8.74
N ASP A 101 -7.65 -3.22 8.06
CA ASP A 101 -7.45 -4.65 7.82
C ASP A 101 -6.68 -5.31 8.97
N ILE A 102 -7.38 -6.19 9.72
CA ILE A 102 -6.82 -6.96 10.84
C ILE A 102 -5.96 -8.15 10.35
N SER A 103 -5.89 -8.40 9.04
CA SER A 103 -5.18 -9.55 8.48
C SER A 103 -3.65 -9.39 8.49
N GLY A 104 -3.12 -8.23 8.93
CA GLY A 104 -1.68 -7.93 8.97
C GLY A 104 -1.06 -7.73 7.60
N HIS A 105 -1.89 -7.48 6.58
CA HIS A 105 -1.46 -7.37 5.19
C HIS A 105 -1.43 -5.94 4.65
N ALA A 106 -2.10 -4.95 5.31
CA ALA A 106 -2.42 -3.75 4.58
C ALA A 106 -1.31 -2.69 4.60
N ASP A 107 -1.19 -1.92 5.65
CA ASP A 107 -0.31 -0.75 5.65
C ASP A 107 1.16 -1.08 5.90
N ASP A 108 1.46 -2.01 6.80
CA ASP A 108 2.81 -2.50 7.08
C ASP A 108 3.51 -3.11 5.86
N HIS A 109 2.76 -3.89 5.04
CA HIS A 109 3.28 -4.48 3.82
C HIS A 109 3.65 -3.39 2.81
N VAL A 110 2.72 -2.50 2.52
CA VAL A 110 2.92 -1.40 1.55
C VAL A 110 4.09 -0.52 1.95
N GLU A 111 4.24 -0.22 3.24
CA GLU A 111 5.35 0.57 3.77
C GLU A 111 6.69 -0.17 3.61
N ARG A 112 6.77 -1.48 3.94
CA ARG A 112 7.98 -2.28 3.72
C ARG A 112 8.35 -2.37 2.24
N VAL A 113 7.37 -2.57 1.36
CA VAL A 113 7.58 -2.58 -0.10
C VAL A 113 8.11 -1.24 -0.58
N ALA A 114 7.56 -0.12 -0.09
CA ALA A 114 8.02 1.21 -0.47
C ALA A 114 9.46 1.48 -0.02
N LEU A 115 9.82 1.14 1.23
CA LEU A 115 11.17 1.26 1.75
C LEU A 115 12.18 0.39 0.98
N LEU A 116 11.77 -0.83 0.62
CA LEU A 116 12.61 -1.75 -0.12
C LEU A 116 12.81 -1.29 -1.57
N ALA A 117 11.75 -0.80 -2.22
CA ALA A 117 11.81 -0.26 -3.57
C ALA A 117 12.66 1.01 -3.66
N GLU A 118 12.59 1.89 -2.65
CA GLU A 118 13.46 3.08 -2.53
C GLU A 118 14.92 2.66 -2.41
N ARG A 119 15.24 1.67 -1.57
CA ARG A 119 16.58 1.12 -1.46
C ARG A 119 17.05 0.55 -2.80
N PHE A 120 16.23 -0.26 -3.48
CA PHE A 120 16.56 -0.82 -4.79
C PHE A 120 16.82 0.27 -5.84
N ALA A 121 16.04 1.36 -5.81
CA ALA A 121 16.26 2.51 -6.68
C ALA A 121 17.61 3.17 -6.41
N SER A 122 18.04 3.26 -5.16
CA SER A 122 19.35 3.83 -4.78
C SER A 122 20.54 2.92 -5.15
N GLU A 123 20.33 1.61 -5.19
CA GLU A 123 21.34 0.60 -5.54
C GLU A 123 21.39 0.32 -7.06
N CYS A 124 20.41 0.80 -7.82
CA CYS A 124 20.32 0.59 -9.26
C CYS A 124 21.35 1.45 -10.01
N SER A 125 22.03 0.86 -10.99
CA SER A 125 22.99 1.59 -11.83
C SER A 125 22.33 2.50 -12.88
N GLU A 126 21.08 2.23 -13.23
CA GLU A 126 20.32 3.01 -14.19
C GLU A 126 19.52 4.11 -13.47
N PRO A 127 19.44 5.32 -14.03
CA PRO A 127 18.66 6.39 -13.44
C PRO A 127 17.16 6.04 -13.47
N VAL A 128 16.48 6.25 -12.35
CA VAL A 128 15.05 6.03 -12.22
C VAL A 128 14.38 7.22 -11.53
N ASP A 129 13.15 7.51 -11.91
CA ASP A 129 12.33 8.51 -11.22
C ASP A 129 11.85 7.96 -9.87
N LEU A 130 12.44 8.46 -8.79
CA LEU A 130 12.10 8.03 -7.43
C LEU A 130 10.64 8.33 -7.08
N GLN A 131 10.06 9.41 -7.61
CA GLN A 131 8.66 9.71 -7.37
C GLN A 131 7.74 8.66 -8.03
N GLU A 132 8.06 8.21 -9.25
CA GLU A 132 7.36 7.10 -9.90
C GLU A 132 7.48 5.81 -9.08
N VAL A 133 8.68 5.49 -8.56
CA VAL A 133 8.90 4.30 -7.71
C VAL A 133 8.04 4.35 -6.46
N LEU A 134 8.11 5.44 -5.70
CA LEU A 134 7.38 5.57 -4.43
C LEU A 134 5.87 5.57 -4.63
N LEU A 135 5.35 6.31 -5.62
CA LEU A 135 3.92 6.30 -5.93
C LEU A 135 3.44 4.91 -6.35
N THR A 136 4.20 4.22 -7.20
CA THR A 136 3.89 2.85 -7.60
C THR A 136 3.87 1.91 -6.39
N ALA A 137 4.87 2.02 -5.50
CA ALA A 137 4.96 1.17 -4.31
C ALA A 137 3.81 1.41 -3.33
N TRP A 138 3.43 2.67 -3.08
CA TRP A 138 2.30 2.96 -2.18
C TRP A 138 0.94 2.58 -2.76
N LEU A 139 0.79 2.52 -4.09
CA LEU A 139 -0.48 2.27 -4.76
C LEU A 139 -0.65 0.83 -5.28
N HIS A 140 0.37 -0.03 -5.20
CA HIS A 140 0.34 -1.33 -5.88
C HIS A 140 -0.78 -2.26 -5.40
N ASP A 141 -1.19 -2.17 -4.13
CA ASP A 141 -2.17 -3.06 -3.50
C ASP A 141 -3.53 -2.41 -3.17
N VAL A 142 -3.71 -1.09 -3.43
CA VAL A 142 -4.97 -0.39 -3.09
C VAL A 142 -6.19 -0.88 -3.87
N ASP A 143 -5.96 -1.56 -4.98
CA ASP A 143 -6.97 -2.21 -5.81
C ASP A 143 -6.72 -3.74 -5.92
N ASP A 144 -6.12 -4.39 -4.89
CA ASP A 144 -5.98 -5.85 -4.89
C ASP A 144 -7.36 -6.53 -4.96
N TYR A 145 -7.48 -7.57 -5.79
CA TYR A 145 -8.76 -8.23 -6.04
C TYR A 145 -9.38 -8.87 -4.79
N LYS A 146 -8.59 -9.17 -3.78
CA LYS A 146 -9.08 -9.68 -2.49
C LYS A 146 -9.79 -8.61 -1.68
N LEU A 147 -9.42 -7.33 -1.87
CA LEU A 147 -10.03 -6.19 -1.21
C LEU A 147 -11.27 -5.70 -1.96
N VAL A 148 -11.18 -5.56 -3.29
CA VAL A 148 -12.21 -4.89 -4.10
C VAL A 148 -12.97 -5.81 -5.06
N GLY A 149 -12.55 -7.08 -5.19
CA GLY A 149 -13.08 -8.03 -6.17
C GLY A 149 -12.44 -7.89 -7.56
N LYS A 150 -12.51 -8.96 -8.37
CA LYS A 150 -11.79 -9.07 -9.66
C LYS A 150 -12.16 -7.97 -10.65
N GLU A 151 -13.44 -7.64 -10.79
CA GLU A 151 -13.90 -6.63 -11.75
C GLU A 151 -13.43 -5.22 -11.39
N GLN A 152 -13.41 -4.88 -10.12
CA GLN A 152 -12.98 -3.55 -9.64
C GLN A 152 -11.46 -3.41 -9.66
N ALA A 153 -10.73 -4.48 -9.36
CA ALA A 153 -9.26 -4.52 -9.41
C ALA A 153 -8.70 -4.13 -10.80
N GLU A 154 -9.38 -4.52 -11.88
CA GLU A 154 -8.95 -4.18 -13.24
C GLU A 154 -9.12 -2.68 -13.57
N LYS A 155 -10.03 -2.00 -12.89
CA LYS A 155 -10.35 -0.58 -13.14
C LYS A 155 -9.38 0.38 -12.46
N LEU A 156 -8.66 -0.06 -11.42
CA LEU A 156 -7.73 0.73 -10.61
C LEU A 156 -8.38 2.03 -10.08
N GLU A 157 -9.61 1.94 -9.59
CA GLU A 157 -10.38 3.12 -9.20
C GLU A 157 -9.85 3.78 -7.92
N ASN A 158 -9.35 2.99 -6.96
CA ASN A 158 -8.74 3.53 -5.75
C ASN A 158 -7.43 4.25 -6.06
N ALA A 159 -6.54 3.64 -6.86
CA ALA A 159 -5.28 4.27 -7.27
C ALA A 159 -5.52 5.59 -8.00
N LYS A 160 -6.46 5.63 -8.97
CA LYS A 160 -6.85 6.84 -9.69
C LYS A 160 -7.39 7.91 -8.75
N ARG A 161 -8.31 7.55 -7.87
CA ARG A 161 -8.92 8.46 -6.90
C ARG A 161 -7.87 9.07 -5.97
N ILE A 162 -6.98 8.25 -5.40
CA ILE A 162 -5.91 8.70 -4.50
C ILE A 162 -4.96 9.66 -5.23
N MET A 163 -4.54 9.33 -6.47
CA MET A 163 -3.67 10.21 -7.26
C MET A 163 -4.31 11.55 -7.56
N VAL A 164 -5.58 11.58 -7.95
CA VAL A 164 -6.33 12.83 -8.19
C VAL A 164 -6.36 13.67 -6.90
N GLN A 165 -6.66 13.07 -5.75
CA GLN A 165 -6.68 13.78 -4.46
C GLN A 165 -5.30 14.30 -4.04
N ALA A 166 -4.24 13.58 -4.39
CA ALA A 166 -2.86 13.99 -4.12
C ALA A 166 -2.30 14.99 -5.17
N GLY A 167 -3.06 15.33 -6.21
CA GLY A 167 -2.62 16.22 -7.28
C GLY A 167 -1.60 15.59 -8.23
N VAL A 168 -1.53 14.25 -8.30
CA VAL A 168 -0.70 13.51 -9.27
C VAL A 168 -1.47 13.42 -10.59
N ALA A 169 -0.86 13.87 -11.69
CA ALA A 169 -1.52 13.93 -12.99
C ALA A 169 -0.55 13.73 -14.15
N GLY A 170 -1.10 13.59 -15.36
CA GLY A 170 -0.36 13.59 -16.61
C GLY A 170 0.49 12.34 -16.84
N ASN A 171 1.74 12.52 -17.28
CA ASN A 171 2.62 11.39 -17.62
C ASN A 171 2.98 10.53 -16.40
N LEU A 172 3.13 11.14 -15.23
CA LEU A 172 3.45 10.41 -14.00
C LEU A 172 2.28 9.52 -13.55
N GLU A 173 1.05 10.06 -13.55
CA GLU A 173 -0.15 9.28 -13.28
C GLU A 173 -0.26 8.06 -14.21
N LYS A 174 -0.09 8.29 -15.52
CA LYS A 174 -0.14 7.22 -16.52
C LYS A 174 0.92 6.14 -16.25
N ALA A 175 2.17 6.55 -15.99
CA ALA A 175 3.28 5.63 -15.73
C ALA A 175 3.01 4.78 -14.47
N VAL A 176 2.52 5.38 -13.40
CA VAL A 176 2.17 4.67 -12.14
C VAL A 176 1.04 3.67 -12.38
N LEU A 177 -0.03 4.06 -13.09
CA LEU A 177 -1.14 3.14 -13.40
C LEU A 177 -0.69 1.96 -14.28
N GLU A 178 0.16 2.20 -15.28
CA GLU A 178 0.75 1.13 -16.11
C GLU A 178 1.55 0.13 -15.28
N ASN A 179 2.32 0.61 -14.29
CA ASN A 179 3.06 -0.25 -13.38
C ASN A 179 2.14 -1.05 -12.46
N VAL A 180 1.24 -0.38 -11.75
CA VAL A 180 0.30 -1.01 -10.78
C VAL A 180 -0.55 -2.09 -11.44
N ALA A 181 -1.01 -1.88 -12.67
CA ALA A 181 -1.83 -2.84 -13.41
C ALA A 181 -1.18 -4.22 -13.59
N VAL A 182 0.14 -4.33 -13.51
CA VAL A 182 0.90 -5.55 -13.83
C VAL A 182 1.80 -6.05 -12.68
N ILE A 183 1.76 -5.41 -11.51
CA ILE A 183 2.47 -5.86 -10.30
C ILE A 183 1.63 -6.93 -9.60
N GLY A 184 2.31 -7.90 -8.99
CA GLY A 184 1.74 -8.99 -8.21
C GLY A 184 2.03 -10.38 -8.80
N TYR A 185 2.10 -11.37 -7.92
CA TYR A 185 2.46 -12.75 -8.29
C TYR A 185 1.54 -13.36 -9.33
N SER A 186 0.22 -13.20 -9.19
CA SER A 186 -0.76 -13.72 -10.16
C SER A 186 -0.60 -13.13 -11.57
N LYS A 187 -0.18 -11.88 -11.66
CA LYS A 187 0.13 -11.22 -12.95
C LYS A 187 1.38 -11.84 -13.58
N ARG A 188 2.41 -12.11 -12.77
CA ARG A 188 3.64 -12.78 -13.22
C ARG A 188 3.39 -14.19 -13.76
N LEU A 189 2.54 -14.96 -13.10
CA LEU A 189 2.12 -16.28 -13.60
C LEU A 189 1.43 -16.20 -14.97
N SER A 190 0.76 -15.09 -15.28
CA SER A 190 0.13 -14.81 -16.57
C SER A 190 1.09 -14.12 -17.56
N SER A 191 2.40 -14.16 -17.34
CA SER A 191 3.45 -13.51 -18.15
C SER A 191 3.30 -11.99 -18.27
N LYS A 192 2.56 -11.34 -17.37
CA LYS A 192 2.47 -9.90 -17.27
C LYS A 192 3.56 -9.38 -16.33
N GLN A 193 4.30 -8.38 -16.77
CA GLN A 193 5.36 -7.77 -15.97
C GLN A 193 5.54 -6.31 -16.31
N PRO A 194 6.00 -5.46 -15.36
CA PRO A 194 6.30 -4.08 -15.62
C PRO A 194 7.39 -3.92 -16.69
N GLN A 195 7.16 -3.02 -17.63
CA GLN A 195 8.13 -2.67 -18.66
C GLN A 195 9.07 -1.56 -18.20
N ARG A 196 8.62 -0.69 -17.32
CA ARG A 196 9.37 0.44 -16.79
C ARG A 196 10.22 -0.01 -15.59
N LEU A 197 11.43 0.53 -15.47
CA LEU A 197 12.36 0.18 -14.39
C LEU A 197 11.74 0.45 -13.00
N ALA A 198 11.04 1.58 -12.81
CA ALA A 198 10.34 1.87 -11.56
C ALA A 198 9.35 0.76 -11.16
N GLY A 199 8.53 0.29 -12.10
CA GLY A 199 7.63 -0.83 -11.86
C GLY A 199 8.33 -2.15 -11.59
N GLN A 200 9.48 -2.42 -12.25
CA GLN A 200 10.29 -3.62 -12.02
C GLN A 200 10.88 -3.64 -10.61
N LEU A 201 11.41 -2.50 -10.14
CA LEU A 201 11.94 -2.36 -8.77
C LEU A 201 10.85 -2.60 -7.71
N VAL A 202 9.65 -2.06 -7.93
CA VAL A 202 8.51 -2.28 -7.02
C VAL A 202 8.01 -3.72 -7.08
N SER A 203 7.92 -4.33 -8.26
CA SER A 203 7.54 -5.74 -8.41
C SER A 203 8.52 -6.67 -7.67
N ASP A 204 9.81 -6.39 -7.74
CA ASP A 204 10.83 -7.16 -7.02
C ASP A 204 10.73 -6.93 -5.50
N ALA A 205 10.47 -5.69 -5.07
CA ALA A 205 10.28 -5.36 -3.66
C ALA A 205 9.05 -6.08 -3.06
N ASP A 206 7.91 -6.09 -3.77
CA ASP A 206 6.69 -6.82 -3.38
C ASP A 206 6.98 -8.32 -3.21
N MET A 207 7.62 -8.94 -4.22
CA MET A 207 7.97 -10.35 -4.14
C MET A 207 8.99 -10.66 -3.04
N CYS A 208 9.95 -9.76 -2.79
CA CYS A 208 10.91 -9.89 -1.71
C CYS A 208 10.23 -9.81 -0.33
N ASP A 209 9.18 -8.98 -0.14
CA ASP A 209 8.46 -8.92 1.12
C ASP A 209 7.70 -10.21 1.45
N ALA A 210 7.40 -11.03 0.43
CA ALA A 210 6.78 -12.33 0.61
C ALA A 210 7.77 -13.44 1.03
N ILE A 211 9.07 -13.19 1.07
CA ILE A 211 10.12 -14.18 1.37
C ILE A 211 11.07 -13.72 2.47
N GLY A 212 11.90 -14.64 2.97
CA GLY A 212 12.80 -14.38 4.11
C GLY A 212 12.08 -14.49 5.46
N ALA A 213 12.62 -13.87 6.49
CA ALA A 213 12.09 -13.96 7.86
C ALA A 213 10.65 -13.42 7.96
N VAL A 214 10.40 -12.25 7.39
CA VAL A 214 9.05 -11.65 7.34
C VAL A 214 8.09 -12.52 6.52
N GLY A 215 8.56 -13.07 5.38
CA GLY A 215 7.76 -13.99 4.57
C GLY A 215 7.36 -15.27 5.31
N ILE A 216 8.26 -15.83 6.14
CA ILE A 216 7.95 -16.98 7.00
C ILE A 216 6.85 -16.61 8.01
N GLU A 217 6.98 -15.48 8.70
CA GLU A 217 5.99 -14.98 9.65
C GLU A 217 4.62 -14.79 8.98
N ARG A 218 4.56 -14.07 7.87
CA ARG A 218 3.33 -13.81 7.11
C ARG A 218 2.65 -15.10 6.64
N ALA A 219 3.43 -16.04 6.10
CA ALA A 219 2.89 -17.32 5.65
C ALA A 219 2.32 -18.16 6.80
N LEU A 220 2.96 -18.13 7.99
CA LEU A 220 2.48 -18.81 9.19
C LEU A 220 1.18 -18.18 9.71
N VAL A 221 1.14 -16.85 9.83
CA VAL A 221 -0.06 -16.11 10.26
C VAL A 221 -1.23 -16.39 9.31
N TYR A 222 -0.98 -16.34 8.00
CA TYR A 222 -2.00 -16.65 7.00
C TYR A 222 -2.54 -18.07 7.15
N ALA A 223 -1.67 -19.08 7.27
CA ALA A 223 -2.08 -20.47 7.45
C ALA A 223 -2.91 -20.65 8.72
N CYS A 224 -2.48 -20.06 9.85
CA CYS A 224 -3.23 -20.13 11.11
C CYS A 224 -4.61 -19.47 11.02
N HIS A 225 -4.69 -18.31 10.37
CA HIS A 225 -5.95 -17.56 10.23
C HIS A 225 -6.99 -18.29 9.37
N HIS A 226 -6.54 -18.99 8.33
CA HIS A 226 -7.41 -19.72 7.40
C HIS A 226 -7.61 -21.20 7.77
N GLY A 227 -7.17 -21.63 8.97
CA GLY A 227 -7.32 -23.00 9.42
C GLY A 227 -6.46 -24.01 8.65
N GLY A 228 -5.42 -23.52 7.95
CA GLY A 228 -4.46 -24.35 7.21
C GLY A 228 -3.59 -25.20 8.14
N ARG A 229 -3.08 -26.32 7.60
CA ARG A 229 -2.15 -27.18 8.34
C ARG A 229 -0.76 -26.53 8.41
N ILE A 230 -0.07 -26.69 9.52
CA ILE A 230 1.32 -26.23 9.63
C ILE A 230 2.22 -27.22 8.87
N PHE A 231 2.12 -28.51 9.17
CA PHE A 231 2.91 -29.56 8.54
C PHE A 231 2.24 -30.93 8.68
N ASP A 232 2.12 -31.64 7.59
CA ASP A 232 1.74 -33.06 7.56
C ASP A 232 2.77 -33.80 6.69
N PRO A 233 3.61 -34.70 7.26
CA PRO A 233 4.66 -35.38 6.49
C PRO A 233 4.13 -36.31 5.41
N LYS A 234 2.83 -36.62 5.41
CA LYS A 234 2.18 -37.48 4.39
C LYS A 234 1.63 -36.69 3.21
N VAL A 235 1.53 -35.36 3.33
CA VAL A 235 0.96 -34.48 2.29
C VAL A 235 2.08 -33.72 1.61
N TRP A 236 2.49 -34.18 0.43
CA TRP A 236 3.56 -33.58 -0.35
C TRP A 236 3.09 -32.33 -1.12
N PRO A 237 3.98 -31.33 -1.33
CA PRO A 237 3.63 -30.12 -2.05
C PRO A 237 3.45 -30.39 -3.55
N ASN A 238 2.56 -29.67 -4.20
CA ASN A 238 2.44 -29.64 -5.65
C ASN A 238 3.46 -28.65 -6.22
N VAL A 239 4.67 -29.13 -6.56
CA VAL A 239 5.74 -28.27 -7.09
C VAL A 239 5.51 -27.78 -8.52
N ASP A 240 4.62 -28.44 -9.28
CA ASP A 240 4.30 -28.13 -10.68
C ASP A 240 2.96 -27.38 -10.81
N LEU A 241 2.52 -26.71 -9.74
CA LEU A 241 1.25 -25.99 -9.70
C LEU A 241 1.17 -25.00 -10.87
N ALA A 242 0.22 -25.20 -11.75
CA ALA A 242 0.03 -24.36 -12.90
C ALA A 242 -0.62 -23.01 -12.49
N ALA A 243 -0.35 -21.96 -13.27
CA ALA A 243 -0.85 -20.61 -12.98
C ALA A 243 -2.38 -20.54 -12.83
N HIS A 244 -3.12 -21.37 -13.58
CA HIS A 244 -4.59 -21.39 -13.52
C HIS A 244 -5.12 -22.07 -12.25
N GLU A 245 -4.39 -23.03 -11.69
CA GLU A 245 -4.74 -23.70 -10.44
C GLU A 245 -4.52 -22.81 -9.24
N TYR A 246 -3.46 -21.98 -9.26
CA TYR A 246 -3.18 -20.99 -8.21
C TYR A 246 -4.24 -19.87 -8.17
N ASN A 247 -4.82 -19.53 -9.31
CA ASN A 247 -5.72 -18.38 -9.46
C ASN A 247 -7.22 -18.69 -9.28
N ALA A 248 -7.61 -19.98 -9.22
CA ALA A 248 -9.03 -20.33 -9.25
C ALA A 248 -9.81 -19.73 -8.06
N ASP A 249 -9.27 -19.81 -6.81
CA ASP A 249 -9.93 -19.25 -5.62
C ASP A 249 -8.94 -18.74 -4.54
N GLY A 250 -7.65 -18.69 -4.82
CA GLY A 250 -6.63 -18.40 -3.79
C GLY A 250 -6.42 -19.57 -2.81
N ASN A 251 -7.16 -20.65 -2.96
CA ASN A 251 -7.08 -21.87 -2.18
C ASN A 251 -6.67 -23.04 -3.09
N THR A 252 -5.52 -23.60 -2.82
CA THR A 252 -5.10 -24.89 -3.35
C THR A 252 -5.69 -25.96 -2.42
N HIS A 253 -6.79 -26.54 -2.81
CA HIS A 253 -7.74 -27.25 -1.94
C HIS A 253 -7.22 -28.49 -1.18
N ASP A 254 -6.07 -29.06 -1.49
CA ASP A 254 -5.59 -30.28 -0.81
C ASP A 254 -4.17 -30.19 -0.21
N THR A 255 -3.40 -29.16 -0.54
CA THR A 255 -2.02 -29.01 -0.08
C THR A 255 -1.83 -27.79 0.84
N ASP A 256 -2.91 -27.18 1.33
CA ASP A 256 -2.93 -25.95 2.15
C ASP A 256 -2.15 -26.10 3.45
N GLY A 257 -0.85 -26.34 3.34
CA GLY A 257 0.08 -26.41 4.44
C GLY A 257 1.07 -25.26 4.42
N PHE A 258 1.31 -24.68 5.60
CA PHE A 258 2.35 -23.65 5.75
C PHE A 258 3.69 -24.09 5.13
N ILE A 259 4.13 -25.33 5.38
CA ILE A 259 5.40 -25.86 4.83
C ILE A 259 5.28 -26.14 3.31
N ASN A 260 4.14 -26.63 2.82
CA ASN A 260 3.94 -26.89 1.40
C ASN A 260 4.04 -25.62 0.57
N HIS A 261 3.53 -24.50 1.10
CA HIS A 261 3.57 -23.19 0.46
C HIS A 261 4.99 -22.71 0.11
N PHE A 262 6.02 -23.14 0.86
CA PHE A 262 7.39 -22.83 0.50
C PHE A 262 7.76 -23.40 -0.86
N PHE A 263 7.42 -24.64 -1.14
CA PHE A 263 7.76 -25.31 -2.40
C PHE A 263 6.84 -24.91 -3.56
N GLU A 264 5.59 -24.66 -3.24
CA GLU A 264 4.57 -24.30 -4.23
C GLU A 264 4.72 -22.88 -4.74
N LYS A 265 5.21 -21.96 -3.90
CA LYS A 265 5.35 -20.54 -4.23
C LYS A 265 6.66 -19.92 -3.77
N LEU A 266 6.94 -19.87 -2.45
CA LEU A 266 7.91 -18.93 -1.89
C LEU A 266 9.32 -19.15 -2.43
N LEU A 267 9.80 -20.40 -2.53
CA LEU A 267 11.12 -20.74 -3.07
C LEU A 267 11.28 -20.46 -4.56
N LYS A 268 10.16 -20.29 -5.30
CA LYS A 268 10.18 -19.97 -6.74
C LYS A 268 10.39 -18.46 -6.97
N LEU A 269 10.05 -17.62 -6.00
CA LEU A 269 10.02 -16.16 -6.18
C LEU A 269 11.39 -15.58 -6.54
N LYS A 270 12.47 -16.12 -5.99
CA LYS A 270 13.84 -15.69 -6.36
C LYS A 270 14.10 -15.74 -7.88
N GLY A 271 13.56 -16.73 -8.57
CA GLY A 271 13.72 -16.89 -10.03
C GLY A 271 12.95 -15.85 -10.86
N LEU A 272 12.08 -15.07 -10.23
CA LEU A 272 11.21 -14.12 -10.91
C LEU A 272 11.71 -12.67 -10.85
N MET A 273 12.84 -12.39 -10.18
CA MET A 273 13.37 -11.04 -10.02
C MET A 273 13.82 -10.44 -11.35
N LEU A 274 13.44 -9.20 -11.60
CA LEU A 274 13.68 -8.47 -12.83
C LEU A 274 14.96 -7.62 -12.77
N THR A 275 15.28 -7.09 -11.56
CA THR A 275 16.37 -6.15 -11.34
C THR A 275 17.55 -6.79 -10.61
N GLU A 276 18.73 -6.19 -10.73
CA GLU A 276 19.90 -6.70 -10.00
C GLU A 276 19.79 -6.55 -8.47
N PRO A 277 19.35 -5.39 -7.92
CA PRO A 277 19.10 -5.27 -6.49
C PRO A 277 18.09 -6.29 -5.98
N GLY A 278 17.00 -6.52 -6.72
CA GLY A 278 15.99 -7.52 -6.40
C GLY A 278 16.56 -8.95 -6.37
N ARG A 279 17.40 -9.33 -7.34
CA ARG A 279 18.07 -10.64 -7.37
C ARG A 279 18.99 -10.87 -6.16
N ILE A 280 19.75 -9.85 -5.78
CA ILE A 280 20.65 -9.93 -4.61
C ILE A 280 19.84 -10.11 -3.33
N GLU A 281 18.83 -9.28 -3.12
CA GLU A 281 17.98 -9.35 -1.93
C GLU A 281 17.22 -10.68 -1.86
N ALA A 282 16.59 -11.12 -2.96
CA ALA A 282 15.85 -12.37 -3.00
C ALA A 282 16.75 -13.60 -2.72
N LYS A 283 18.00 -13.58 -3.16
CA LYS A 283 18.98 -14.63 -2.84
C LYS A 283 19.24 -14.71 -1.33
N ASN A 284 19.42 -13.57 -0.68
CA ASN A 284 19.66 -13.50 0.76
C ASN A 284 18.44 -13.98 1.55
N ARG A 285 17.25 -13.53 1.17
CA ARG A 285 15.99 -13.92 1.82
C ARG A 285 15.66 -15.40 1.59
N GLN A 286 15.92 -15.94 0.41
CA GLN A 286 15.76 -17.38 0.15
C GLN A 286 16.66 -18.22 1.05
N GLN A 287 17.91 -17.80 1.30
CA GLN A 287 18.80 -18.52 2.19
C GLN A 287 18.22 -18.67 3.60
N ILE A 288 17.60 -17.61 4.13
CA ILE A 288 16.90 -17.66 5.43
C ILE A 288 15.80 -18.72 5.43
N MET A 289 15.00 -18.79 4.37
CA MET A 289 13.93 -19.79 4.26
C MET A 289 14.47 -21.22 4.16
N VAL A 290 15.53 -21.42 3.38
CA VAL A 290 16.18 -22.73 3.24
C VAL A 290 16.76 -23.21 4.58
N ASP A 291 17.42 -22.32 5.31
CA ASP A 291 17.99 -22.65 6.62
C ASP A 291 16.88 -22.94 7.66
N PHE A 292 15.77 -22.18 7.63
CA PHE A 292 14.59 -22.47 8.42
C PHE A 292 14.05 -23.88 8.12
N LEU A 293 13.85 -24.25 6.85
CA LEU A 293 13.32 -25.56 6.47
C LEU A 293 14.25 -26.69 6.88
N ARG A 294 15.59 -26.53 6.73
CA ARG A 294 16.59 -27.52 7.18
C ARG A 294 16.49 -27.78 8.67
N HIS A 295 16.40 -26.71 9.49
CA HIS A 295 16.23 -26.84 10.92
C HIS A 295 14.87 -27.45 11.28
N TYR A 296 13.81 -26.99 10.64
CA TYR A 296 12.45 -27.46 10.89
C TYR A 296 12.31 -28.98 10.64
N PHE A 297 12.79 -29.49 9.49
CA PHE A 297 12.69 -30.91 9.17
C PHE A 297 13.54 -31.77 10.10
N ARG A 298 14.71 -31.30 10.49
CA ARG A 298 15.54 -31.97 11.52
C ARG A 298 14.81 -32.10 12.85
N GLU A 299 14.21 -31.00 13.33
CA GLU A 299 13.49 -30.97 14.62
C GLU A 299 12.18 -31.77 14.58
N LYS A 300 11.54 -31.86 13.42
CA LYS A 300 10.38 -32.67 13.18
C LYS A 300 10.70 -34.17 12.95
N ASN A 301 11.99 -34.54 12.92
CA ASN A 301 12.44 -35.89 12.58
C ASN A 301 11.83 -36.40 11.25
N ALA A 302 11.93 -35.57 10.21
CA ALA A 302 11.39 -35.80 8.86
C ALA A 302 12.52 -35.88 7.81
N PRO A 303 13.32 -36.97 7.80
CA PRO A 303 14.49 -37.11 6.92
C PRO A 303 14.12 -37.07 5.43
N GLU A 304 12.97 -37.67 5.05
CA GLU A 304 12.49 -37.67 3.66
C GLU A 304 12.24 -36.24 3.14
N TRP A 305 11.75 -35.36 4.01
CA TRP A 305 11.56 -33.95 3.66
C TRP A 305 12.87 -33.18 3.56
N SER A 306 13.87 -33.57 4.36
CA SER A 306 15.23 -33.01 4.23
C SER A 306 15.85 -33.39 2.88
N GLU A 307 15.73 -34.64 2.46
CA GLU A 307 16.18 -35.11 1.15
C GLU A 307 15.43 -34.41 0.02
N PHE A 308 14.11 -34.31 0.13
CA PHE A 308 13.28 -33.61 -0.83
C PHE A 308 13.67 -32.16 -1.01
N LEU A 309 13.97 -31.43 0.09
CA LEU A 309 14.46 -30.04 0.03
C LEU A 309 15.75 -29.94 -0.77
N GLU A 310 16.74 -30.81 -0.49
CA GLU A 310 18.02 -30.78 -1.19
C GLU A 310 17.90 -31.17 -2.67
N GLU A 311 16.97 -32.06 -3.03
CA GLU A 311 16.66 -32.37 -4.43
C GLU A 311 15.98 -31.19 -5.13
N TYR A 312 15.03 -30.56 -4.46
CA TYR A 312 14.32 -29.36 -4.98
C TYR A 312 15.29 -28.22 -5.27
N LEU A 313 16.26 -27.99 -4.39
CA LEU A 313 17.24 -26.89 -4.54
C LEU A 313 18.27 -27.15 -5.67
N ARG A 314 18.42 -28.40 -6.13
CA ARG A 314 19.31 -28.77 -7.25
C ARG A 314 18.66 -28.63 -8.63
N ARG A 315 17.33 -28.53 -8.71
CA ARG A 315 16.58 -28.27 -9.94
C ARG A 315 16.73 -26.81 -10.38
#